data_6251f6166bdfd5d02ebaf791fd87a6f9
#
_entry.id   6251f6166bdfd5d02ebaf791fd87a6f9
#
_cell.length_a   1.000
_cell.length_b   1.000
_cell.length_c   1.000
_cell.angle_alpha   90.00
_cell.angle_beta   90.00
_cell.angle_gamma   90.00
#
_symmetry.space_group_name_H-M   'P 1'
#
loop_
_entity.id
_entity.type
_entity.pdbx_description
1 polymer ?
#
loop_
_entity_poly.entity_id
_entity_poly.type
_entity_poly.pdbx_seq_one_letter_code
_entity_poly.pdbx_strand_id
1 'polypeptide(L)'
;GAVFWNNYCCNSISGTSRAAILTGKHSHKNGFMKNWALGFDGSQQTLPKLLQQGGYETAVIGKWHLISKPTGFDHWMILNDQGEYCNPQFITEGDTTIHKGYVTDLITQYCEEWMDNGRDKNKPFFLMMHHKAIHRNWVPAERHYRLYEHAKFPLPDNYYDAYEGRYAAQMQKMNIYRDMYEGHDLKMVAGIDSDSLLFDPWPHAFMGTMTPEERRRFLDAYRDRNNEFYSKPRSFKEVAEWKYQRYLQDYMACVASVDESVGEILDYLKRTGLDKNTIVVYTTDQGFYLGEHGW
;
A
#
# COMPACT_ATOMS: atom_id res chain seq x y z
N GLY A 1 15.44 -20.02 -4.64
CA GLY A 1 14.07 -19.69 -4.25
C GLY A 1 13.03 -20.34 -5.14
N ALA A 2 11.76 -20.20 -4.81
CA ALA A 2 10.63 -20.68 -5.58
C ALA A 2 9.72 -19.52 -5.97
N VAL A 3 9.15 -19.58 -7.18
CA VAL A 3 8.17 -18.62 -7.69
C VAL A 3 6.87 -19.38 -7.98
N PHE A 4 5.76 -18.88 -7.42
CA PHE A 4 4.44 -19.47 -7.61
C PHE A 4 3.69 -18.69 -8.70
N TRP A 5 3.68 -19.17 -9.92
CA TRP A 5 3.02 -18.53 -11.07
C TRP A 5 1.48 -18.57 -11.03
N ASN A 6 0.94 -19.55 -10.33
CA ASN A 6 -0.51 -19.78 -10.21
C ASN A 6 -0.94 -19.57 -8.76
N ASN A 7 -0.77 -18.37 -8.25
CA ASN A 7 -1.21 -17.97 -6.92
C ASN A 7 -2.41 -17.01 -7.04
N TYR A 8 -3.50 -17.33 -6.33
CA TYR A 8 -4.74 -16.59 -6.41
C TYR A 8 -5.20 -16.16 -5.02
N CYS A 9 -5.65 -14.91 -4.88
CA CYS A 9 -6.30 -14.48 -3.64
C CYS A 9 -7.72 -15.03 -3.54
N CYS A 10 -8.15 -15.36 -2.33
CA CYS A 10 -9.50 -15.89 -2.08
C CYS A 10 -10.60 -14.86 -2.33
N ASN A 11 -10.30 -13.60 -2.04
CA ASN A 11 -11.18 -12.44 -2.25
C ASN A 11 -10.32 -11.23 -2.61
N SER A 12 -10.70 -10.53 -3.68
CA SER A 12 -9.96 -9.36 -4.17
C SER A 12 -10.29 -8.09 -3.38
N ILE A 13 -10.26 -8.18 -2.05
CA ILE A 13 -10.41 -7.03 -1.15
C ILE A 13 -9.59 -7.23 0.12
N SER A 14 -8.95 -6.18 0.58
CA SER A 14 -7.87 -6.20 1.57
C SER A 14 -8.17 -7.03 2.83
N GLY A 15 -9.19 -6.66 3.62
CA GLY A 15 -9.44 -7.33 4.90
C GLY A 15 -9.78 -8.81 4.74
N THR A 16 -10.61 -9.17 3.76
CA THR A 16 -11.01 -10.57 3.54
C THR A 16 -9.84 -11.44 3.08
N SER A 17 -8.96 -10.91 2.22
CA SER A 17 -7.75 -11.58 1.79
C SER A 17 -6.78 -11.79 2.96
N ARG A 18 -6.57 -10.75 3.79
CA ARG A 18 -5.72 -10.83 4.99
C ARG A 18 -6.22 -11.85 6.00
N ALA A 19 -7.53 -11.89 6.24
CA ALA A 19 -8.16 -12.92 7.09
C ALA A 19 -7.95 -14.34 6.52
N ALA A 20 -8.03 -14.49 5.19
CA ALA A 20 -7.75 -15.77 4.53
C ALA A 20 -6.28 -16.18 4.65
N ILE A 21 -5.34 -15.26 4.50
CA ILE A 21 -3.90 -15.51 4.69
C ILE A 21 -3.61 -15.97 6.12
N LEU A 22 -4.19 -15.29 7.13
CA LEU A 22 -3.98 -15.64 8.53
C LEU A 22 -4.54 -17.01 8.89
N THR A 23 -5.71 -17.37 8.37
CA THR A 23 -6.47 -18.56 8.80
C THR A 23 -6.27 -19.78 7.89
N GLY A 24 -5.78 -19.59 6.65
CA GLY A 24 -5.82 -20.63 5.62
C GLY A 24 -7.23 -21.02 5.19
N LYS A 25 -8.25 -20.19 5.46
CA LYS A 25 -9.65 -20.46 5.17
C LYS A 25 -10.25 -19.40 4.26
N HIS A 26 -11.11 -19.83 3.34
CA HIS A 26 -11.95 -18.89 2.57
C HIS A 26 -12.83 -18.05 3.50
N SER A 27 -13.19 -16.84 3.06
CA SER A 27 -13.92 -15.85 3.87
C SER A 27 -15.26 -16.33 4.40
N HIS A 28 -15.99 -17.18 3.67
CA HIS A 28 -17.23 -17.79 4.16
C HIS A 28 -17.02 -18.83 5.30
N LYS A 29 -15.78 -19.29 5.49
CA LYS A 29 -15.39 -20.20 6.59
C LYS A 29 -14.75 -19.47 7.76
N ASN A 30 -14.00 -18.38 7.51
CA ASN A 30 -13.42 -17.56 8.57
C ASN A 30 -14.36 -16.45 9.06
N GLY A 31 -15.49 -16.21 8.37
CA GLY A 31 -16.52 -15.25 8.74
C GLY A 31 -16.24 -13.79 8.38
N PHE A 32 -15.04 -13.45 7.90
CA PHE A 32 -14.68 -12.08 7.53
C PHE A 32 -14.87 -11.85 6.03
N MET A 33 -16.10 -11.50 5.63
CA MET A 33 -16.53 -11.48 4.22
C MET A 33 -16.45 -10.10 3.56
N LYS A 34 -16.20 -9.03 4.31
CA LYS A 34 -16.14 -7.64 3.79
C LYS A 34 -15.36 -6.73 4.76
N ASN A 35 -14.80 -5.64 4.24
CA ASN A 35 -14.01 -4.69 5.05
C ASN A 35 -14.82 -3.98 6.16
N TRP A 36 -16.13 -3.87 6.02
CA TRP A 36 -17.03 -3.24 7.00
C TRP A 36 -17.74 -4.26 7.88
N ALA A 37 -17.02 -5.30 8.29
CA ALA A 37 -17.52 -6.29 9.25
C ALA A 37 -17.38 -5.77 10.69
N LEU A 38 -17.87 -6.54 11.65
CA LEU A 38 -17.74 -6.25 13.09
C LEU A 38 -16.32 -6.46 13.63
N GLY A 39 -15.38 -6.80 12.80
CA GLY A 39 -14.01 -7.16 13.15
C GLY A 39 -13.72 -8.64 12.87
N PHE A 40 -12.44 -8.94 12.70
CA PHE A 40 -11.99 -10.33 12.53
C PHE A 40 -12.11 -11.06 13.88
N ASP A 41 -12.70 -12.26 13.85
CA ASP A 41 -12.74 -13.13 15.02
C ASP A 41 -11.34 -13.70 15.31
N GLY A 42 -10.65 -13.02 16.21
CA GLY A 42 -9.31 -13.39 16.65
C GLY A 42 -9.25 -14.64 17.53
N SER A 43 -10.37 -15.26 17.92
CA SER A 43 -10.37 -16.53 18.65
C SER A 43 -10.01 -17.72 17.78
N GLN A 44 -10.19 -17.60 16.46
CA GLN A 44 -9.88 -18.65 15.50
C GLN A 44 -8.41 -19.06 15.52
N GLN A 45 -8.15 -20.28 15.06
CA GLN A 45 -6.80 -20.74 14.78
C GLN A 45 -6.22 -19.96 13.59
N THR A 46 -5.03 -19.42 13.78
CA THR A 46 -4.27 -18.67 12.77
C THR A 46 -2.83 -19.16 12.68
N LEU A 47 -2.16 -18.92 11.58
CA LEU A 47 -0.76 -19.29 11.40
C LEU A 47 0.15 -18.79 12.55
N PRO A 48 0.10 -17.50 12.95
CA PRO A 48 0.95 -17.04 14.07
C PRO A 48 0.68 -17.79 15.38
N LYS A 49 -0.58 -18.13 15.70
CA LYS A 49 -0.88 -18.93 16.91
C LYS A 49 -0.28 -20.33 16.86
N LEU A 50 -0.30 -20.97 15.69
CA LEU A 50 0.33 -22.29 15.53
C LEU A 50 1.85 -22.19 15.68
N LEU A 51 2.45 -21.13 15.17
CA LEU A 51 3.89 -20.89 15.31
C LEU A 51 4.27 -20.59 16.76
N GLN A 52 3.45 -19.84 17.52
CA GLN A 52 3.64 -19.66 18.97
C GLN A 52 3.62 -20.99 19.72
N GLN A 53 2.68 -21.88 19.38
CA GLN A 53 2.63 -23.23 19.96
C GLN A 53 3.89 -24.06 19.61
N GLY A 54 4.50 -23.77 18.45
CA GLY A 54 5.77 -24.34 18.01
C GLY A 54 7.01 -23.67 18.63
N GLY A 55 6.83 -22.72 19.54
CA GLY A 55 7.93 -22.03 20.23
C GLY A 55 8.50 -20.82 19.50
N TYR A 56 7.87 -20.38 18.42
CA TYR A 56 8.25 -19.15 17.73
C TYR A 56 7.79 -17.91 18.50
N GLU A 57 8.60 -16.87 18.47
CA GLU A 57 8.17 -15.53 18.82
C GLU A 57 7.61 -14.83 17.58
N THR A 58 6.44 -14.21 17.72
CA THR A 58 5.64 -13.74 16.58
C THR A 58 5.41 -12.24 16.63
N ALA A 59 5.58 -11.59 15.48
CA ALA A 59 5.28 -10.16 15.35
C ALA A 59 4.52 -9.82 14.07
N VAL A 60 3.74 -8.73 14.14
CA VAL A 60 3.17 -8.07 12.96
C VAL A 60 3.41 -6.57 13.04
N ILE A 61 3.98 -5.99 11.98
CA ILE A 61 4.29 -4.56 11.88
C ILE A 61 3.75 -4.03 10.55
N GLY A 62 2.99 -2.93 10.61
CA GLY A 62 2.40 -2.26 9.45
C GLY A 62 0.91 -2.48 9.27
N LYS A 63 0.43 -2.57 8.03
CA LYS A 63 -1.01 -2.61 7.74
C LYS A 63 -1.68 -3.88 8.27
N TRP A 64 -2.68 -3.70 9.13
CA TRP A 64 -3.51 -4.80 9.67
C TRP A 64 -4.85 -4.91 8.94
N HIS A 65 -5.65 -3.88 8.99
CA HIS A 65 -6.94 -3.71 8.29
C HIS A 65 -7.97 -4.84 8.54
N LEU A 66 -8.02 -5.35 9.78
CA LEU A 66 -8.99 -6.37 10.21
C LEU A 66 -9.93 -5.87 11.31
N ILE A 67 -9.91 -4.56 11.62
CA ILE A 67 -10.76 -3.86 12.61
C ILE A 67 -10.43 -4.27 14.05
N SER A 68 -10.44 -5.57 14.36
CA SER A 68 -10.07 -6.07 15.68
C SER A 68 -8.56 -5.99 15.93
N LYS A 69 -8.17 -5.99 17.21
CA LYS A 69 -6.74 -6.05 17.57
C LYS A 69 -6.11 -7.37 17.09
N PRO A 70 -4.81 -7.36 16.73
CA PRO A 70 -4.10 -8.59 16.42
C PRO A 70 -4.11 -9.59 17.59
N THR A 71 -4.23 -10.87 17.25
CA THR A 71 -4.13 -11.98 18.20
C THR A 71 -3.19 -13.05 17.68
N GLY A 72 -2.46 -13.73 18.57
CA GLY A 72 -1.44 -14.71 18.19
C GLY A 72 -0.11 -14.07 17.81
N PHE A 73 0.12 -12.83 18.26
CA PHE A 73 1.38 -12.14 18.13
C PHE A 73 1.87 -11.69 19.51
N ASP A 74 3.15 -11.92 19.78
CA ASP A 74 3.82 -11.47 21.00
C ASP A 74 4.13 -9.97 20.93
N HIS A 75 4.34 -9.48 19.70
CA HIS A 75 4.53 -8.05 19.41
C HIS A 75 3.66 -7.63 18.23
N TRP A 76 3.05 -6.46 18.32
CA TRP A 76 2.36 -5.86 17.20
C TRP A 76 2.40 -4.32 17.23
N MET A 77 2.58 -3.75 16.06
CA MET A 77 2.56 -2.31 15.82
C MET A 77 1.91 -2.08 14.47
N ILE A 78 0.65 -1.69 14.48
CA ILE A 78 -0.18 -1.66 13.27
C ILE A 78 -0.59 -0.25 12.88
N LEU A 79 -0.77 -0.03 11.58
CA LEU A 79 -1.32 1.20 11.06
C LEU A 79 -2.79 1.34 11.45
N ASN A 80 -3.23 2.58 11.69
CA ASN A 80 -4.64 2.89 11.87
C ASN A 80 -5.37 2.75 10.53
N ASP A 81 -6.39 1.88 10.47
CA ASP A 81 -7.17 1.57 9.26
C ASP A 81 -6.29 1.24 8.04
N GLN A 82 -6.36 2.04 6.98
CA GLN A 82 -5.55 1.92 5.76
C GLN A 82 -4.12 2.47 5.92
N GLY A 83 -3.89 3.26 6.95
CA GLY A 83 -2.68 4.04 7.15
C GLY A 83 -2.52 5.21 6.19
N GLU A 84 -1.68 6.14 6.53
CA GLU A 84 -1.25 7.28 5.72
C GLU A 84 0.16 7.05 5.18
N TYR A 85 0.49 7.67 4.04
CA TYR A 85 1.82 7.58 3.46
C TYR A 85 2.85 8.43 4.22
N CYS A 86 2.44 9.62 4.62
CA CYS A 86 3.28 10.57 5.35
C CYS A 86 2.80 10.69 6.79
N ASN A 87 3.72 10.66 7.74
CA ASN A 87 3.47 10.82 9.17
C ASN A 87 2.30 9.95 9.68
N PRO A 88 2.33 8.63 9.45
CA PRO A 88 1.23 7.73 9.76
C PRO A 88 0.97 7.60 11.25
N GLN A 89 -0.26 7.25 11.60
CA GLN A 89 -0.60 6.77 12.93
C GLN A 89 -0.29 5.28 13.06
N PHE A 90 0.45 4.92 14.12
CA PHE A 90 0.61 3.55 14.55
C PHE A 90 -0.14 3.30 15.84
N ILE A 91 -0.71 2.12 15.95
CA ILE A 91 -1.42 1.60 17.12
C ILE A 91 -0.60 0.45 17.70
N THR A 92 -0.34 0.50 18.99
CA THR A 92 0.22 -0.57 19.80
C THR A 92 -0.78 -1.00 20.86
N GLU A 93 -0.43 -1.91 21.76
CA GLU A 93 -1.36 -2.42 22.78
C GLU A 93 -1.93 -1.34 23.71
N GLY A 94 -1.20 -0.27 23.96
CA GLY A 94 -1.60 0.77 24.92
C GLY A 94 -1.72 2.18 24.32
N ASP A 95 -1.36 2.39 23.07
CA ASP A 95 -1.21 3.74 22.55
C ASP A 95 -1.50 3.85 21.06
N THR A 96 -1.83 5.07 20.63
CA THR A 96 -1.97 5.47 19.23
C THR A 96 -1.19 6.75 19.03
N THR A 97 -0.11 6.69 18.25
CA THR A 97 0.82 7.81 18.07
C THR A 97 1.10 8.10 16.61
N ILE A 98 1.35 9.37 16.31
CA ILE A 98 1.80 9.81 14.98
C ILE A 98 3.32 9.68 14.93
N HIS A 99 3.82 9.00 13.91
CA HIS A 99 5.25 8.83 13.67
C HIS A 99 5.69 9.65 12.45
N LYS A 100 6.64 10.54 12.62
CA LYS A 100 7.16 11.37 11.52
C LYS A 100 7.96 10.53 10.55
N GLY A 101 7.65 10.66 9.27
CA GLY A 101 8.37 10.01 8.20
C GLY A 101 7.46 9.36 7.15
N TYR A 102 8.08 8.66 6.23
CA TYR A 102 7.40 7.92 5.18
C TYR A 102 7.07 6.50 5.65
N VAL A 103 5.83 6.08 5.46
CA VAL A 103 5.30 4.85 6.06
C VAL A 103 6.09 3.59 5.73
N THR A 104 6.57 3.46 4.48
CA THR A 104 7.35 2.29 4.05
C THR A 104 8.68 2.20 4.79
N ASP A 105 9.38 3.34 4.92
CA ASP A 105 10.66 3.43 5.62
C ASP A 105 10.48 3.15 7.13
N LEU A 106 9.43 3.71 7.74
CA LEU A 106 9.12 3.47 9.15
C LEU A 106 8.81 2.00 9.44
N ILE A 107 8.04 1.34 8.58
CA ILE A 107 7.77 -0.11 8.74
C ILE A 107 9.07 -0.91 8.64
N THR A 108 9.95 -0.59 7.70
CA THR A 108 11.25 -1.24 7.56
C THR A 108 12.09 -1.07 8.82
N GLN A 109 12.23 0.17 9.28
CA GLN A 109 12.96 0.51 10.50
C GLN A 109 12.42 -0.28 11.72
N TYR A 110 11.11 -0.29 11.95
CA TYR A 110 10.52 -0.99 13.10
C TYR A 110 10.66 -2.50 13.01
N CYS A 111 10.66 -3.07 11.81
CA CYS A 111 10.96 -4.49 11.63
C CYS A 111 12.42 -4.81 12.01
N GLU A 112 13.38 -3.99 11.59
CA GLU A 112 14.78 -4.16 11.97
C GLU A 112 14.98 -3.96 13.49
N GLU A 113 14.40 -2.91 14.07
CA GLU A 113 14.47 -2.64 15.52
C GLU A 113 13.88 -3.81 16.33
N TRP A 114 12.77 -4.37 15.90
CA TRP A 114 12.19 -5.54 16.57
C TRP A 114 13.10 -6.77 16.44
N MET A 115 13.66 -7.03 15.28
CA MET A 115 14.59 -8.14 15.09
C MET A 115 15.89 -7.97 15.91
N ASP A 116 16.36 -6.72 16.08
CA ASP A 116 17.57 -6.45 16.84
C ASP A 116 17.37 -6.48 18.36
N ASN A 117 16.31 -5.85 18.86
CA ASN A 117 16.15 -5.53 20.28
C ASN A 117 14.82 -5.96 20.86
N GLY A 118 13.82 -6.24 20.04
CA GLY A 118 12.45 -6.49 20.48
C GLY A 118 12.13 -7.96 20.74
N ARG A 119 12.91 -8.89 20.20
CA ARG A 119 12.67 -10.33 20.30
C ARG A 119 13.67 -11.05 21.18
N ASP A 120 13.29 -12.21 21.69
CA ASP A 120 14.21 -13.17 22.32
C ASP A 120 15.05 -13.86 21.23
N LYS A 121 16.36 -13.58 21.20
CA LYS A 121 17.28 -14.13 20.20
C LYS A 121 17.52 -15.64 20.35
N ASN A 122 17.08 -16.27 21.45
CA ASN A 122 17.16 -17.71 21.65
C ASN A 122 15.97 -18.47 21.06
N LYS A 123 14.95 -17.75 20.58
CA LYS A 123 13.79 -18.34 19.92
C LYS A 123 13.81 -18.15 18.42
N PRO A 124 13.25 -19.08 17.64
CA PRO A 124 12.92 -18.80 16.25
C PRO A 124 11.85 -17.72 16.21
N PHE A 125 11.81 -16.93 15.12
CA PHE A 125 10.85 -15.86 15.00
C PHE A 125 9.98 -15.98 13.73
N PHE A 126 8.81 -15.37 13.81
CA PHE A 126 7.91 -15.15 12.68
C PHE A 126 7.51 -13.67 12.64
N LEU A 127 7.87 -12.99 11.57
CA LEU A 127 7.55 -11.57 11.36
C LEU A 127 6.67 -11.40 10.13
N MET A 128 5.52 -10.78 10.31
CA MET A 128 4.68 -10.27 9.22
C MET A 128 4.92 -8.78 9.03
N MET A 129 5.68 -8.43 8.00
CA MET A 129 5.95 -7.08 7.59
C MET A 129 4.93 -6.64 6.53
N HIS A 130 4.06 -5.72 6.86
CA HIS A 130 2.91 -5.38 6.03
C HIS A 130 2.94 -3.92 5.57
N HIS A 131 3.33 -3.69 4.33
CA HIS A 131 3.31 -2.33 3.75
C HIS A 131 1.89 -1.81 3.50
N LYS A 132 1.72 -0.47 3.63
CA LYS A 132 0.59 0.26 3.04
C LYS A 132 0.73 0.38 1.53
N ALA A 133 1.94 0.66 1.06
CA ALA A 133 2.23 0.74 -0.36
C ALA A 133 1.99 -0.64 -1.03
N ILE A 134 1.41 -0.71 -2.17
CA ILE A 134 1.09 0.36 -3.10
C ILE A 134 -0.42 0.65 -3.16
N HIS A 135 -1.05 0.86 -2.04
CA HIS A 135 -2.47 1.19 -1.97
C HIS A 135 -2.71 2.64 -2.45
N ARG A 136 -3.91 2.90 -3.00
CA ARG A 136 -4.41 4.25 -3.25
C ARG A 136 -4.12 5.15 -2.03
N ASN A 137 -3.64 6.33 -2.16
CA ASN A 137 -3.58 7.23 -3.31
C ASN A 137 -2.17 7.39 -3.94
N TRP A 138 -1.30 6.44 -3.77
CA TRP A 138 0.04 6.39 -4.39
C TRP A 138 0.85 7.67 -4.17
N VAL A 139 1.12 8.01 -2.92
CA VAL A 139 2.01 9.12 -2.56
C VAL A 139 3.43 8.57 -2.44
N PRO A 140 4.34 8.93 -3.34
CA PRO A 140 5.71 8.45 -3.28
C PRO A 140 6.48 9.00 -2.06
N ALA A 141 7.58 8.36 -1.72
CA ALA A 141 8.57 8.97 -0.83
C ALA A 141 9.14 10.25 -1.45
N GLU A 142 9.52 11.23 -0.63
CA GLU A 142 10.04 12.52 -1.13
C GLU A 142 11.20 12.36 -2.12
N ARG A 143 12.11 11.41 -1.85
CA ARG A 143 13.23 11.06 -2.74
C ARG A 143 12.79 10.51 -4.11
N HIS A 144 11.53 10.09 -4.23
CA HIS A 144 10.97 9.50 -5.45
C HIS A 144 9.94 10.38 -6.17
N TYR A 145 9.63 11.59 -5.71
CA TYR A 145 8.64 12.47 -6.33
C TYR A 145 8.85 12.71 -7.83
N ARG A 146 10.12 12.69 -8.26
CA ARG A 146 10.53 12.93 -9.66
C ARG A 146 11.12 11.70 -10.34
N LEU A 147 11.15 10.53 -9.69
CA LEU A 147 11.87 9.34 -10.18
C LEU A 147 11.42 8.91 -11.58
N TYR A 148 10.12 8.96 -11.84
CA TYR A 148 9.54 8.56 -13.12
C TYR A 148 8.87 9.71 -13.88
N GLU A 149 9.15 10.96 -13.56
CA GLU A 149 8.46 12.12 -14.16
C GLU A 149 8.61 12.22 -15.69
N HIS A 150 9.67 11.64 -16.25
CA HIS A 150 9.92 11.59 -17.68
C HIS A 150 9.68 10.20 -18.30
N ALA A 151 9.34 9.21 -17.47
CA ALA A 151 9.03 7.87 -17.97
C ALA A 151 7.69 7.87 -18.73
N LYS A 152 7.66 7.08 -19.80
CA LYS A 152 6.44 6.83 -20.57
C LYS A 152 6.11 5.36 -20.53
N PHE A 153 4.94 5.06 -20.01
CA PHE A 153 4.42 3.70 -19.92
C PHE A 153 3.54 3.40 -21.14
N PRO A 154 3.69 2.22 -21.74
CA PRO A 154 2.84 1.83 -22.87
C PRO A 154 1.38 1.71 -22.40
N LEU A 155 0.45 2.21 -23.21
CA LEU A 155 -0.97 1.98 -22.96
C LEU A 155 -1.31 0.53 -23.24
N PRO A 156 -2.07 -0.15 -22.37
CA PRO A 156 -2.65 -1.44 -22.70
C PRO A 156 -3.58 -1.36 -23.92
N ASP A 157 -3.60 -2.39 -24.75
CA ASP A 157 -4.42 -2.42 -25.96
C ASP A 157 -5.92 -2.24 -25.66
N ASN A 158 -6.35 -2.67 -24.47
CA ASN A 158 -7.73 -2.58 -23.99
C ASN A 158 -7.99 -1.38 -23.04
N TYR A 159 -7.12 -0.35 -23.05
CA TYR A 159 -7.28 0.82 -22.17
C TYR A 159 -8.63 1.53 -22.35
N TYR A 160 -9.14 1.58 -23.56
CA TYR A 160 -10.44 2.18 -23.91
C TYR A 160 -11.56 1.16 -24.02
N ASP A 161 -11.53 0.08 -23.24
CA ASP A 161 -12.54 -0.96 -23.25
C ASP A 161 -13.95 -0.40 -22.95
N ALA A 162 -14.92 -0.74 -23.79
CA ALA A 162 -16.32 -0.32 -23.63
C ALA A 162 -17.13 -1.26 -22.73
N TYR A 163 -16.54 -2.37 -22.28
CA TYR A 163 -17.15 -3.42 -21.44
C TYR A 163 -18.42 -4.07 -22.04
N GLU A 164 -18.54 -4.11 -23.36
CA GLU A 164 -19.71 -4.69 -24.04
C GLU A 164 -20.01 -6.11 -23.55
N GLY A 165 -21.27 -6.38 -23.20
CA GLY A 165 -21.72 -7.64 -22.65
C GLY A 165 -21.27 -7.97 -21.22
N ARG A 166 -20.56 -7.06 -20.53
CA ARG A 166 -20.05 -7.25 -19.17
C ARG A 166 -20.65 -6.23 -18.20
N TYR A 167 -21.90 -6.46 -17.83
CA TYR A 167 -22.70 -5.53 -17.02
C TYR A 167 -22.00 -5.09 -15.71
N ALA A 168 -21.41 -6.04 -14.98
CA ALA A 168 -20.71 -5.72 -13.73
C ALA A 168 -19.54 -4.74 -13.97
N ALA A 169 -18.76 -4.92 -15.03
CA ALA A 169 -17.65 -4.02 -15.38
C ALA A 169 -18.17 -2.64 -15.80
N GLN A 170 -19.28 -2.57 -16.55
CA GLN A 170 -19.89 -1.29 -16.95
C GLN A 170 -20.35 -0.46 -15.73
N MET A 171 -20.77 -1.12 -14.66
CA MET A 171 -21.29 -0.46 -13.45
C MET A 171 -20.18 -0.04 -12.46
N GLN A 172 -18.95 -0.49 -12.65
CA GLN A 172 -17.83 -0.11 -11.78
C GLN A 172 -17.38 1.34 -12.03
N LYS A 173 -17.09 2.03 -10.94
CA LYS A 173 -16.47 3.38 -10.97
C LYS A 173 -14.98 3.26 -10.64
N MET A 174 -14.22 2.66 -11.55
CA MET A 174 -12.79 2.37 -11.36
C MET A 174 -11.92 2.90 -12.49
N ASN A 175 -12.52 3.58 -13.48
CA ASN A 175 -11.80 4.01 -14.66
C ASN A 175 -10.82 5.15 -14.35
N ILE A 176 -9.59 5.03 -14.80
CA ILE A 176 -8.50 5.99 -14.56
C ILE A 176 -8.87 7.40 -15.04
N TYR A 177 -9.43 7.50 -16.25
CA TYR A 177 -9.69 8.81 -16.85
C TYR A 177 -11.06 9.41 -16.55
N ARG A 178 -12.00 8.61 -15.98
CA ARG A 178 -13.35 9.06 -15.62
C ARG A 178 -13.57 9.18 -14.13
N ASP A 179 -13.03 8.23 -13.34
CA ASP A 179 -13.47 8.00 -11.97
C ASP A 179 -12.38 8.23 -10.92
N MET A 180 -11.10 8.29 -11.30
CA MET A 180 -10.03 8.68 -10.37
C MET A 180 -10.24 10.12 -9.92
N TYR A 181 -10.09 10.35 -8.61
CA TYR A 181 -10.18 11.69 -8.02
C TYR A 181 -8.96 12.51 -8.42
N GLU A 182 -9.19 13.61 -9.11
CA GLU A 182 -8.14 14.38 -9.75
C GLU A 182 -7.13 14.96 -8.75
N GLY A 183 -7.59 15.46 -7.61
CA GLY A 183 -6.71 15.92 -6.53
C GLY A 183 -6.09 14.77 -5.76
N HIS A 184 -6.91 13.84 -5.28
CA HIS A 184 -6.47 12.76 -4.41
C HIS A 184 -5.54 11.76 -5.11
N ASP A 185 -5.98 11.24 -6.26
CA ASP A 185 -5.25 10.17 -6.97
C ASP A 185 -4.17 10.71 -7.90
N LEU A 186 -4.48 11.79 -8.61
CA LEU A 186 -3.65 12.30 -9.69
C LEU A 186 -2.86 13.57 -9.32
N LYS A 187 -3.06 14.12 -8.12
CA LYS A 187 -2.36 15.30 -7.58
C LYS A 187 -2.48 16.52 -8.51
N MET A 188 -3.61 16.61 -9.21
CA MET A 188 -3.92 17.75 -10.08
C MET A 188 -4.37 18.94 -9.26
N VAL A 189 -3.98 20.13 -9.70
CA VAL A 189 -4.31 21.42 -9.08
C VAL A 189 -5.26 22.22 -9.97
N ALA A 190 -5.81 23.31 -9.45
CA ALA A 190 -6.86 24.09 -10.10
C ALA A 190 -6.41 24.93 -11.32
N GLY A 191 -5.12 24.92 -11.66
CA GLY A 191 -4.58 25.68 -12.80
C GLY A 191 -3.08 25.89 -12.70
N ILE A 192 -2.53 26.70 -13.61
CA ILE A 192 -1.10 27.05 -13.64
C ILE A 192 -0.71 27.73 -12.33
N ASP A 193 0.41 27.32 -11.75
CA ASP A 193 0.99 27.80 -10.50
C ASP A 193 0.05 27.74 -9.28
N SER A 194 -1.02 26.96 -9.34
CA SER A 194 -1.94 26.74 -8.24
C SER A 194 -1.38 25.73 -7.24
N ASP A 195 -1.63 25.99 -5.96
CA ASP A 195 -1.40 25.06 -4.85
C ASP A 195 -2.70 24.40 -4.35
N SER A 196 -3.84 24.75 -4.96
CA SER A 196 -5.14 24.17 -4.62
C SER A 196 -5.34 22.87 -5.39
N LEU A 197 -5.32 21.74 -4.68
CA LEU A 197 -5.72 20.46 -5.27
C LEU A 197 -7.16 20.52 -5.78
N LEU A 198 -7.40 19.84 -6.89
CA LEU A 198 -8.76 19.51 -7.32
C LEU A 198 -9.42 18.57 -6.31
N PHE A 199 -10.55 17.98 -6.67
CA PHE A 199 -11.35 17.19 -5.74
C PHE A 199 -10.54 16.10 -5.01
N ASP A 200 -10.50 16.21 -3.68
CA ASP A 200 -9.94 15.22 -2.74
C ASP A 200 -11.01 14.93 -1.67
N PRO A 201 -11.59 13.72 -1.64
CA PRO A 201 -12.62 13.37 -0.66
C PRO A 201 -12.06 13.13 0.75
N TRP A 202 -10.74 12.95 0.89
CA TRP A 202 -10.07 12.64 2.16
C TRP A 202 -8.83 13.51 2.42
N PRO A 203 -8.96 14.85 2.43
CA PRO A 203 -7.81 15.75 2.50
C PRO A 203 -7.00 15.57 3.80
N HIS A 204 -7.63 15.14 4.89
CA HIS A 204 -6.96 14.84 6.16
C HIS A 204 -6.06 13.60 6.09
N ALA A 205 -6.38 12.62 5.24
CA ALA A 205 -5.59 11.40 5.07
C ALA A 205 -4.49 11.53 3.99
N PHE A 206 -4.37 12.67 3.36
CA PHE A 206 -3.35 12.96 2.34
C PHE A 206 -2.55 14.22 2.74
N MET A 207 -2.97 15.39 2.28
CA MET A 207 -2.26 16.64 2.58
C MET A 207 -2.33 17.03 4.06
N GLY A 208 -3.37 16.58 4.76
CA GLY A 208 -3.56 16.86 6.19
C GLY A 208 -2.56 16.18 7.11
N THR A 209 -1.89 15.11 6.66
CA THR A 209 -0.84 14.44 7.45
C THR A 209 0.53 15.07 7.27
N MET A 210 0.71 15.86 6.22
CA MET A 210 1.97 16.54 5.92
C MET A 210 2.11 17.82 6.74
N THR A 211 3.30 18.11 7.22
CA THR A 211 3.64 19.43 7.74
C THR A 211 3.53 20.49 6.63
N PRO A 212 3.41 21.77 6.95
CA PRO A 212 3.39 22.83 5.92
C PRO A 212 4.60 22.81 4.98
N GLU A 213 5.75 22.43 5.51
CA GLU A 213 6.99 22.35 4.74
C GLU A 213 7.00 21.13 3.79
N GLU A 214 6.59 19.97 4.27
CA GLU A 214 6.44 18.75 3.44
C GLU A 214 5.43 18.99 2.32
N ARG A 215 4.30 19.61 2.64
CA ARG A 215 3.28 19.97 1.66
C ARG A 215 3.82 20.89 0.56
N ARG A 216 4.60 21.91 0.94
CA ARG A 216 5.22 22.80 -0.02
C ARG A 216 6.16 22.03 -0.95
N ARG A 217 7.09 21.22 -0.42
CA ARG A 217 8.01 20.41 -1.22
C ARG A 217 7.29 19.45 -2.14
N PHE A 218 6.20 18.85 -1.65
CA PHE A 218 5.36 17.98 -2.47
C PHE A 218 4.74 18.74 -3.65
N LEU A 219 4.07 19.85 -3.40
CA LEU A 219 3.44 20.66 -4.45
C LEU A 219 4.46 21.19 -5.45
N ASP A 220 5.62 21.65 -4.99
CA ASP A 220 6.72 22.11 -5.85
C ASP A 220 7.23 20.98 -6.77
N ALA A 221 7.33 19.76 -6.28
CA ALA A 221 7.73 18.61 -7.08
C ALA A 221 6.74 18.25 -8.20
N TYR A 222 5.46 18.57 -8.04
CA TYR A 222 4.40 18.31 -9.02
C TYR A 222 4.09 19.51 -9.92
N ARG A 223 4.60 20.70 -9.60
CA ARG A 223 4.25 21.99 -10.27
C ARG A 223 4.48 21.94 -11.76
N ASP A 224 5.69 21.58 -12.21
CA ASP A 224 6.04 21.60 -13.63
C ASP A 224 5.13 20.69 -14.46
N ARG A 225 4.84 19.50 -13.95
CA ARG A 225 3.96 18.54 -14.62
C ARG A 225 2.48 18.99 -14.64
N ASN A 226 2.04 19.67 -13.59
CA ASN A 226 0.71 20.27 -13.56
C ASN A 226 0.62 21.48 -14.51
N ASN A 227 1.62 22.34 -14.51
CA ASN A 227 1.67 23.50 -15.44
C ASN A 227 1.73 23.03 -16.89
N GLU A 228 2.48 21.98 -17.21
CA GLU A 228 2.51 21.36 -18.53
C GLU A 228 1.12 20.91 -18.98
N PHE A 229 0.37 20.27 -18.07
CA PHE A 229 -1.01 19.84 -18.37
C PHE A 229 -1.89 21.02 -18.82
N TYR A 230 -1.79 22.18 -18.15
CA TYR A 230 -2.59 23.37 -18.44
C TYR A 230 -2.02 24.29 -19.53
N SER A 231 -0.82 24.00 -20.06
CA SER A 231 -0.13 24.86 -21.02
C SER A 231 -0.84 24.99 -22.38
N LYS A 232 -1.70 24.02 -22.72
CA LYS A 232 -2.49 23.98 -23.96
C LYS A 232 -3.81 23.25 -23.77
N PRO A 233 -4.83 23.56 -24.60
CA PRO A 233 -6.04 22.75 -24.68
C PRO A 233 -5.71 21.29 -25.05
N ARG A 234 -6.45 20.33 -24.48
CA ARG A 234 -6.27 18.90 -24.72
C ARG A 234 -7.57 18.25 -25.17
N SER A 235 -7.48 17.34 -26.13
CA SER A 235 -8.56 16.44 -26.48
C SER A 235 -8.84 15.44 -25.34
N PHE A 236 -10.01 14.81 -25.35
CA PHE A 236 -10.34 13.75 -24.41
C PHE A 236 -9.27 12.65 -24.35
N LYS A 237 -8.76 12.23 -25.51
CA LYS A 237 -7.72 11.20 -25.60
C LYS A 237 -6.42 11.66 -24.92
N GLU A 238 -5.97 12.88 -25.18
CA GLU A 238 -4.76 13.43 -24.54
C GLU A 238 -4.91 13.53 -23.02
N VAL A 239 -6.10 13.91 -22.51
CA VAL A 239 -6.38 13.92 -21.07
C VAL A 239 -6.35 12.52 -20.48
N ALA A 240 -6.99 11.55 -21.14
CA ALA A 240 -7.03 10.17 -20.70
C ALA A 240 -5.62 9.53 -20.62
N GLU A 241 -4.82 9.76 -21.65
CA GLU A 241 -3.42 9.28 -21.70
C GLU A 241 -2.54 9.99 -20.67
N TRP A 242 -2.71 11.30 -20.47
CA TRP A 242 -1.98 12.04 -19.44
C TRP A 242 -2.31 11.53 -18.03
N LYS A 243 -3.59 11.29 -17.72
CA LYS A 243 -4.02 10.72 -16.43
C LYS A 243 -3.40 9.34 -16.20
N TYR A 244 -3.36 8.50 -17.22
CA TYR A 244 -2.70 7.20 -17.17
C TYR A 244 -1.21 7.32 -16.84
N GLN A 245 -0.47 8.19 -17.56
CA GLN A 245 0.96 8.39 -17.29
C GLN A 245 1.20 8.89 -15.87
N ARG A 246 0.40 9.86 -15.39
CA ARG A 246 0.49 10.38 -14.03
C ARG A 246 0.26 9.28 -13.00
N TYR A 247 -0.76 8.46 -13.18
CA TYR A 247 -1.06 7.34 -12.30
C TYR A 247 0.11 6.35 -12.23
N LEU A 248 0.60 5.90 -13.38
CA LEU A 248 1.70 4.93 -13.45
C LEU A 248 3.02 5.48 -12.88
N GLN A 249 3.33 6.74 -13.11
CA GLN A 249 4.53 7.38 -12.56
C GLN A 249 4.51 7.35 -11.03
N ASP A 250 3.40 7.71 -10.41
CA ASP A 250 3.27 7.71 -8.96
C ASP A 250 3.19 6.29 -8.39
N TYR A 251 2.47 5.39 -9.07
CA TYR A 251 2.42 3.97 -8.70
C TYR A 251 3.82 3.34 -8.66
N MET A 252 4.58 3.48 -9.73
CA MET A 252 5.93 2.93 -9.83
C MET A 252 6.91 3.58 -8.85
N ALA A 253 6.74 4.86 -8.54
CA ALA A 253 7.53 5.53 -7.50
C ALA A 253 7.24 4.98 -6.09
N CYS A 254 6.00 4.55 -5.81
CA CYS A 254 5.68 3.82 -4.58
C CYS A 254 6.26 2.40 -4.59
N VAL A 255 6.24 1.71 -5.75
CA VAL A 255 6.88 0.39 -5.91
C VAL A 255 8.38 0.47 -5.59
N ALA A 256 9.07 1.52 -6.08
CA ALA A 256 10.49 1.71 -5.81
C ALA A 256 10.79 1.75 -4.29
N SER A 257 9.94 2.41 -3.49
CA SER A 257 10.11 2.42 -2.03
C SER A 257 9.91 1.04 -1.39
N VAL A 258 9.01 0.21 -1.92
CA VAL A 258 8.83 -1.16 -1.43
C VAL A 258 10.01 -2.04 -1.83
N ASP A 259 10.53 -1.87 -3.03
CA ASP A 259 11.71 -2.60 -3.51
C ASP A 259 12.95 -2.28 -2.66
N GLU A 260 13.20 -0.99 -2.38
CA GLU A 260 14.23 -0.56 -1.44
C GLU A 260 14.07 -1.22 -0.07
N SER A 261 12.86 -1.17 0.50
CA SER A 261 12.54 -1.78 1.79
C SER A 261 12.82 -3.28 1.84
N VAL A 262 12.43 -3.99 0.79
CA VAL A 262 12.74 -5.44 0.66
C VAL A 262 14.25 -5.67 0.60
N GLY A 263 14.96 -4.83 -0.16
CA GLY A 263 16.43 -4.86 -0.24
C GLY A 263 17.09 -4.67 1.11
N GLU A 264 16.66 -3.66 1.88
CA GLU A 264 17.16 -3.37 3.23
C GLU A 264 16.98 -4.55 4.18
N ILE A 265 15.79 -5.16 4.21
CA ILE A 265 15.53 -6.34 5.05
C ILE A 265 16.39 -7.55 4.63
N LEU A 266 16.54 -7.79 3.33
CA LEU A 266 17.41 -8.87 2.85
C LEU A 266 18.87 -8.64 3.21
N ASP A 267 19.36 -7.42 3.10
CA ASP A 267 20.71 -7.05 3.49
C ASP A 267 20.90 -7.09 5.02
N TYR A 268 19.87 -6.72 5.79
CA TYR A 268 19.84 -6.90 7.23
C TYR A 268 20.02 -8.39 7.60
N LEU A 269 19.22 -9.27 7.02
CA LEU A 269 19.32 -10.71 7.29
C LEU A 269 20.72 -11.27 6.97
N LYS A 270 21.32 -10.85 5.85
CA LYS A 270 22.70 -11.24 5.49
C LYS A 270 23.72 -10.70 6.50
N ARG A 271 23.65 -9.41 6.83
CA ARG A 271 24.59 -8.75 7.75
C ARG A 271 24.57 -9.37 9.13
N THR A 272 23.41 -9.83 9.59
CA THR A 272 23.23 -10.49 10.89
C THR A 272 23.42 -12.02 10.85
N GLY A 273 23.59 -12.60 9.65
CA GLY A 273 23.70 -14.04 9.46
C GLY A 273 22.41 -14.83 9.62
N LEU A 274 21.28 -14.15 9.74
CA LEU A 274 19.94 -14.75 9.87
C LEU A 274 19.46 -15.36 8.56
N ASP A 275 19.95 -14.89 7.42
CA ASP A 275 19.62 -15.39 6.08
C ASP A 275 19.82 -16.89 5.90
N LYS A 276 20.77 -17.47 6.65
CA LYS A 276 21.10 -18.91 6.58
C LYS A 276 20.00 -19.81 7.11
N ASN A 277 19.15 -19.30 7.97
CA ASN A 277 18.08 -20.07 8.62
C ASN A 277 16.73 -19.31 8.66
N THR A 278 16.49 -18.45 7.67
CA THR A 278 15.24 -17.70 7.54
C THR A 278 14.62 -17.95 6.18
N ILE A 279 13.35 -18.33 6.17
CA ILE A 279 12.54 -18.38 4.95
C ILE A 279 11.89 -17.02 4.77
N VAL A 280 12.20 -16.37 3.65
CA VAL A 280 11.58 -15.10 3.27
C VAL A 280 10.47 -15.39 2.26
N VAL A 281 9.25 -14.93 2.56
CA VAL A 281 8.09 -15.03 1.67
C VAL A 281 7.64 -13.62 1.28
N TYR A 282 7.71 -13.31 -0.02
CA TYR A 282 7.13 -12.10 -0.57
C TYR A 282 5.80 -12.43 -1.25
N THR A 283 4.75 -11.74 -0.87
CA THR A 283 3.40 -11.95 -1.43
C THR A 283 2.58 -10.65 -1.36
N THR A 284 1.40 -10.67 -1.95
CA THR A 284 0.41 -9.58 -1.86
C THR A 284 -0.92 -10.10 -1.37
N ASP A 285 -1.74 -9.23 -0.79
CA ASP A 285 -3.11 -9.56 -0.41
C ASP A 285 -4.06 -9.61 -1.63
N GLN A 286 -3.71 -8.91 -2.73
CA GLN A 286 -4.44 -8.93 -4.01
C GLN A 286 -3.65 -8.26 -5.12
N GLY A 287 -4.16 -8.31 -6.36
CA GLY A 287 -3.63 -7.57 -7.50
C GLY A 287 -4.30 -6.21 -7.71
N PHE A 288 -3.77 -5.45 -8.67
CA PHE A 288 -4.32 -4.18 -9.14
C PHE A 288 -4.16 -4.08 -10.66
N TYR A 289 -5.09 -3.43 -11.34
CA TYR A 289 -4.96 -3.15 -12.76
C TYR A 289 -4.03 -1.95 -12.98
N LEU A 290 -3.24 -1.99 -14.04
CA LEU A 290 -2.30 -0.93 -14.41
C LEU A 290 -2.66 -0.33 -15.77
N GLY A 291 -3.96 -0.11 -15.98
CA GLY A 291 -4.54 0.45 -17.19
C GLY A 291 -5.31 -0.56 -18.04
N GLU A 292 -5.16 -1.87 -17.79
CA GLU A 292 -5.97 -2.88 -18.48
C GLU A 292 -7.45 -2.60 -18.21
N HIS A 293 -8.25 -2.64 -19.26
CA HIS A 293 -9.67 -2.27 -19.24
C HIS A 293 -9.94 -0.81 -18.80
N GLY A 294 -8.94 0.04 -18.82
CA GLY A 294 -9.02 1.43 -18.34
C GLY A 294 -9.04 1.60 -16.82
N TRP A 295 -8.70 0.55 -16.06
CA TRP A 295 -8.73 0.49 -14.58
C TRP A 295 -7.36 0.58 -13.96
#